data_6d5edc2c01d09a6edd5e559156d06e54
#
_entry.id   6d5edc2c01d09a6edd5e559156d06e54
#
_cell.length_a   1.000
_cell.length_b   1.000
_cell.length_c   1.000
_cell.angle_alpha   90.00
_cell.angle_beta   90.00
_cell.angle_gamma   90.00
#
_symmetry.space_group_name_H-M   'P 1'
#
loop_
_entity.id
_entity.type
_entity.pdbx_description
1 polymer ?
#
loop_
_entity_poly.entity_id
_entity_poly.type
_entity_poly.pdbx_seq_one_letter_code
_entity_poly.pdbx_strand_id
1 'polypeptide(L)'
;KKIGAHPGTRKLYADKLATQGLGESLGDDMVKAYRAAMDAGKHTVDPVLTNFKSKYAVDWSPFLGKKWTDAGDTAIPLAEWKRLAEKITTIPDSVTPHQLVKKVYDDRAAMGRGDMPVDWGMGEHMAFASLVASGYPVRLSGEDCGRGTFTHRHAVIHDQKREKWDIGTYVPLQNVADNQAPFVVIDSILSEEAVLGFEYGYASNDPNTLVIWEAQFGDFANGAQVVIDQFIASGEVKWGRVNGITLMLPHGYEGQGPEHSSARLERFMQLAADTNMQIVQPTTASQIFH
;
A
#
# COMPACT_ATOMS: atom_id res chain seq x y z
N LYS A 1 -39.80 -31.01 -7.99
CA LYS A 1 -39.76 -32.46 -7.71
C LYS A 1 -38.32 -33.02 -7.72
N LYS A 2 -37.47 -32.77 -8.73
CA LYS A 2 -36.08 -33.29 -8.78
C LYS A 2 -35.21 -32.82 -7.60
N ILE A 3 -35.30 -31.57 -7.21
CA ILE A 3 -34.53 -31.02 -6.08
C ILE A 3 -34.92 -31.68 -4.76
N GLY A 4 -36.27 -31.85 -4.52
CA GLY A 4 -36.76 -32.47 -3.30
C GLY A 4 -36.48 -33.99 -3.21
N ALA A 5 -36.22 -34.65 -4.33
CA ALA A 5 -35.85 -36.08 -4.39
C ALA A 5 -34.31 -36.30 -4.34
N HIS A 6 -33.51 -35.24 -4.39
CA HIS A 6 -32.07 -35.40 -4.35
C HIS A 6 -31.58 -35.79 -2.94
N PRO A 7 -30.76 -36.87 -2.81
CA PRO A 7 -30.37 -37.41 -1.49
C PRO A 7 -29.47 -36.49 -0.67
N GLY A 8 -28.98 -35.37 -1.27
CA GLY A 8 -28.06 -34.45 -0.66
C GLY A 8 -26.59 -34.86 -0.81
N THR A 9 -25.71 -33.89 -0.85
CA THR A 9 -24.26 -34.05 -1.08
C THR A 9 -23.64 -34.93 0.01
N ARG A 10 -24.05 -34.75 1.27
CA ARG A 10 -23.53 -35.54 2.40
C ARG A 10 -23.75 -37.06 2.17
N LYS A 11 -24.97 -37.46 1.79
CA LYS A 11 -25.28 -38.87 1.57
C LYS A 11 -24.50 -39.42 0.39
N LEU A 12 -24.49 -38.71 -0.73
CA LEU A 12 -23.75 -39.16 -1.94
C LEU A 12 -22.25 -39.35 -1.63
N TYR A 13 -21.67 -38.44 -0.83
CA TYR A 13 -20.26 -38.54 -0.46
C TYR A 13 -20.01 -39.70 0.53
N ALA A 14 -20.87 -39.86 1.52
CA ALA A 14 -20.78 -40.98 2.44
C ALA A 14 -20.89 -42.36 1.72
N ASP A 15 -21.82 -42.49 0.78
CA ASP A 15 -21.98 -43.71 -0.05
C ASP A 15 -20.69 -43.95 -0.89
N LYS A 16 -20.11 -42.90 -1.46
CA LYS A 16 -18.83 -43.01 -2.16
C LYS A 16 -17.69 -43.46 -1.24
N LEU A 17 -17.59 -42.93 -0.02
CA LEU A 17 -16.57 -43.35 0.94
C LEU A 17 -16.75 -44.80 1.38
N ALA A 18 -17.99 -45.25 1.54
CA ALA A 18 -18.31 -46.68 1.83
C ALA A 18 -17.78 -47.61 0.73
N THR A 19 -17.90 -47.24 -0.54
CA THR A 19 -17.32 -48.01 -1.66
C THR A 19 -15.80 -48.07 -1.64
N GLN A 20 -15.16 -47.14 -0.91
CA GLN A 20 -13.69 -47.08 -0.73
C GLN A 20 -13.23 -47.80 0.54
N GLY A 21 -14.12 -48.56 1.21
CA GLY A 21 -13.79 -49.34 2.39
C GLY A 21 -13.86 -48.56 3.73
N LEU A 22 -14.37 -47.33 3.72
CA LEU A 22 -14.73 -46.61 4.93
C LEU A 22 -16.13 -47.06 5.37
N GLY A 23 -16.37 -47.23 6.66
CA GLY A 23 -17.60 -47.81 7.19
C GLY A 23 -18.87 -47.08 6.73
N GLU A 24 -19.92 -47.80 6.44
CA GLU A 24 -21.23 -47.27 5.95
C GLU A 24 -21.85 -46.27 6.94
N SER A 25 -21.62 -46.45 8.25
CA SER A 25 -22.14 -45.58 9.32
C SER A 25 -21.31 -44.35 9.56
N LEU A 26 -20.10 -44.19 8.95
CA LEU A 26 -19.13 -43.13 9.25
C LEU A 26 -19.76 -41.72 9.29
N GLY A 27 -20.57 -41.40 8.28
CA GLY A 27 -21.19 -40.08 8.19
C GLY A 27 -22.20 -39.80 9.31
N ASP A 28 -22.95 -40.81 9.71
CA ASP A 28 -23.94 -40.69 10.79
C ASP A 28 -23.27 -40.70 12.17
N ASP A 29 -22.20 -41.46 12.34
CA ASP A 29 -21.40 -41.47 13.58
C ASP A 29 -20.70 -40.16 13.83
N MET A 30 -20.16 -39.51 12.79
CA MET A 30 -19.60 -38.16 12.87
C MET A 30 -20.65 -37.12 13.29
N VAL A 31 -21.87 -37.18 12.73
CA VAL A 31 -22.98 -36.29 13.11
C VAL A 31 -23.40 -36.50 14.57
N LYS A 32 -23.50 -37.76 15.02
CA LYS A 32 -23.83 -38.07 16.43
C LYS A 32 -22.75 -37.55 17.38
N ALA A 33 -21.50 -37.80 17.06
CA ALA A 33 -20.37 -37.33 17.89
C ALA A 33 -20.33 -35.79 17.97
N TYR A 34 -20.53 -35.10 16.86
CA TYR A 34 -20.58 -33.63 16.81
C TYR A 34 -21.72 -33.07 17.67
N ARG A 35 -22.93 -33.63 17.55
CA ARG A 35 -24.10 -33.23 18.35
C ARG A 35 -23.86 -33.47 19.85
N ALA A 36 -23.34 -34.64 20.21
CA ALA A 36 -23.06 -34.96 21.59
C ALA A 36 -22.01 -34.00 22.21
N ALA A 37 -21.02 -33.58 21.42
CA ALA A 37 -20.04 -32.57 21.86
C ALA A 37 -20.69 -31.21 22.05
N MET A 38 -21.57 -30.77 21.13
CA MET A 38 -22.32 -29.51 21.29
C MET A 38 -23.23 -29.54 22.53
N ASP A 39 -23.96 -30.62 22.75
CA ASP A 39 -24.84 -30.76 23.92
C ASP A 39 -24.06 -30.77 25.22
N ALA A 40 -22.83 -31.24 25.19
CA ALA A 40 -21.90 -31.20 26.33
C ALA A 40 -21.15 -29.83 26.49
N GLY A 41 -21.47 -28.80 25.67
CA GLY A 41 -20.80 -27.51 25.70
C GLY A 41 -19.34 -27.56 25.30
N LYS A 42 -18.92 -28.59 24.57
CA LYS A 42 -17.52 -28.74 24.12
C LYS A 42 -17.32 -28.02 22.79
N HIS A 43 -16.09 -27.54 22.58
CA HIS A 43 -15.67 -27.04 21.29
C HIS A 43 -15.71 -28.16 20.25
N THR A 44 -16.44 -27.97 19.17
CA THR A 44 -16.76 -29.06 18.21
C THR A 44 -15.94 -29.03 16.93
N VAL A 45 -15.24 -27.92 16.68
CA VAL A 45 -14.45 -27.74 15.47
C VAL A 45 -13.02 -27.45 15.85
N ASP A 46 -12.15 -28.44 15.70
CA ASP A 46 -10.74 -28.14 15.54
C ASP A 46 -10.56 -27.60 14.13
N PRO A 47 -10.01 -26.38 13.97
CA PRO A 47 -9.69 -25.88 12.64
C PRO A 47 -8.81 -26.90 11.94
N VAL A 48 -9.24 -27.38 10.78
CA VAL A 48 -8.49 -28.36 9.97
C VAL A 48 -7.05 -27.92 9.71
N LEU A 49 -6.77 -26.64 9.94
CA LEU A 49 -5.49 -26.00 9.70
C LEU A 49 -4.80 -25.48 10.97
N THR A 50 -5.11 -25.97 12.16
CA THR A 50 -4.50 -25.54 13.45
C THR A 50 -2.98 -25.54 13.44
N ASN A 51 -2.35 -26.45 12.72
CA ASN A 51 -0.89 -26.55 12.59
C ASN A 51 -0.40 -26.18 11.17
N PHE A 52 -1.25 -25.65 10.34
CA PHE A 52 -0.86 -25.24 9.01
C PHE A 52 -0.08 -23.94 9.06
N LYS A 53 1.22 -24.04 8.81
CA LYS A 53 2.07 -22.85 8.56
C LYS A 53 2.22 -22.68 7.06
N SER A 54 1.49 -21.72 6.49
CA SER A 54 1.72 -21.33 5.10
C SER A 54 3.13 -20.74 4.97
N LYS A 55 3.87 -21.15 3.95
CA LYS A 55 5.14 -20.49 3.60
C LYS A 55 4.94 -19.03 3.14
N TYR A 56 3.70 -18.66 2.85
CA TYR A 56 3.29 -17.31 2.47
C TYR A 56 2.57 -16.57 3.62
N ALA A 57 2.59 -17.11 4.84
CA ALA A 57 2.06 -16.41 5.99
C ALA A 57 2.88 -15.16 6.26
N VAL A 58 2.19 -14.03 6.45
CA VAL A 58 2.79 -12.73 6.76
C VAL A 58 2.56 -12.44 8.24
N ASP A 59 3.61 -12.04 8.93
CA ASP A 59 3.54 -11.68 10.34
C ASP A 59 3.22 -10.20 10.51
N TRP A 60 1.99 -9.90 10.91
CA TRP A 60 1.51 -8.57 11.25
C TRP A 60 1.67 -8.23 12.73
N SER A 61 2.07 -9.18 13.57
CA SER A 61 2.13 -8.98 15.02
C SER A 61 2.96 -7.77 15.49
N PRO A 62 4.07 -7.37 14.82
CA PRO A 62 4.82 -6.17 15.22
C PRO A 62 4.05 -4.86 15.07
N PHE A 63 3.00 -4.85 14.24
CA PHE A 63 2.21 -3.66 13.90
C PHE A 63 0.87 -3.58 14.63
N LEU A 64 0.49 -4.65 15.34
CA LEU A 64 -0.78 -4.69 16.07
C LEU A 64 -0.69 -4.00 17.44
N GLY A 65 -1.84 -3.55 17.94
CA GLY A 65 -1.96 -2.95 19.26
C GLY A 65 -1.36 -1.54 19.39
N LYS A 66 -0.97 -0.92 18.29
CA LYS A 66 -0.49 0.47 18.25
C LYS A 66 -1.66 1.43 18.34
N LYS A 67 -1.40 2.58 18.97
CA LYS A 67 -2.36 3.69 19.06
C LYS A 67 -1.84 4.84 18.22
N TRP A 68 -2.73 5.60 17.63
CA TRP A 68 -2.36 6.80 16.87
C TRP A 68 -1.67 7.89 17.73
N THR A 69 -1.80 7.79 19.04
CA THR A 69 -1.13 8.67 20.02
C THR A 69 0.24 8.18 20.45
N ASP A 70 0.67 6.99 20.01
CA ASP A 70 2.00 6.48 20.35
C ASP A 70 3.06 7.35 19.66
N ALA A 71 4.09 7.72 20.42
CA ALA A 71 5.17 8.54 19.88
C ALA A 71 5.99 7.73 18.87
N GLY A 72 6.30 8.37 17.73
CA GLY A 72 7.24 7.86 16.74
C GLY A 72 8.43 8.80 16.61
N ASP A 73 9.65 8.28 16.72
CA ASP A 73 10.86 9.03 16.41
C ASP A 73 11.16 8.89 14.92
N THR A 74 10.81 9.92 14.15
CA THR A 74 11.00 9.98 12.70
C THR A 74 12.11 10.96 12.30
N ALA A 75 12.83 11.53 13.28
CA ALA A 75 13.94 12.44 13.01
C ALA A 75 15.16 11.71 12.48
N ILE A 76 15.87 12.34 11.56
CA ILE A 76 17.19 11.86 11.09
C ILE A 76 18.28 12.88 11.44
N PRO A 77 19.52 12.44 11.70
CA PRO A 77 20.64 13.35 11.95
C PRO A 77 20.89 14.27 10.76
N LEU A 78 21.27 15.53 11.01
CA LEU A 78 21.56 16.50 9.94
C LEU A 78 22.68 16.03 8.99
N ALA A 79 23.64 15.26 9.48
CA ALA A 79 24.68 14.67 8.63
C ALA A 79 24.07 13.67 7.62
N GLU A 80 23.12 12.86 8.06
CA GLU A 80 22.42 11.92 7.21
C GLU A 80 21.51 12.65 6.20
N TRP A 81 20.79 13.67 6.65
CA TRP A 81 20.04 14.56 5.75
C TRP A 81 20.91 15.06 4.60
N LYS A 82 22.08 15.65 4.90
CA LYS A 82 22.98 16.19 3.88
C LYS A 82 23.50 15.11 2.93
N ARG A 83 23.87 13.96 3.48
CA ARG A 83 24.32 12.80 2.69
C ARG A 83 23.26 12.32 1.71
N LEU A 84 22.03 12.11 2.20
CA LEU A 84 20.91 11.67 1.37
C LEU A 84 20.54 12.72 0.32
N ALA A 85 20.48 13.99 0.72
CA ALA A 85 20.18 15.09 -0.19
C ALA A 85 21.19 15.18 -1.34
N GLU A 86 22.50 15.05 -1.07
CA GLU A 86 23.53 14.97 -2.10
C GLU A 86 23.28 13.80 -3.06
N LYS A 87 22.97 12.62 -2.52
CA LYS A 87 22.70 11.41 -3.33
C LYS A 87 21.52 11.57 -4.27
N ILE A 88 20.38 12.05 -3.76
CA ILE A 88 19.16 12.18 -4.58
C ILE A 88 19.24 13.35 -5.57
N THR A 89 20.13 14.32 -5.37
CA THR A 89 20.27 15.47 -6.27
C THR A 89 21.42 15.36 -7.28
N THR A 90 22.24 14.31 -7.15
CA THR A 90 23.31 14.04 -8.11
C THR A 90 22.76 13.28 -9.32
N ILE A 91 22.71 13.97 -10.46
CA ILE A 91 22.30 13.37 -11.74
C ILE A 91 23.58 12.95 -12.48
N PRO A 92 23.69 11.68 -12.95
CA PRO A 92 24.86 11.25 -13.72
C PRO A 92 25.04 12.03 -15.03
N ASP A 93 26.28 12.26 -15.43
CA ASP A 93 26.63 12.98 -16.68
C ASP A 93 26.07 12.30 -17.95
N SER A 94 25.75 11.01 -17.86
CA SER A 94 25.13 10.24 -18.93
C SER A 94 23.66 10.57 -19.17
N VAL A 95 23.02 11.33 -18.27
CA VAL A 95 21.61 11.70 -18.33
C VAL A 95 21.48 13.21 -18.52
N THR A 96 20.85 13.61 -19.60
CA THR A 96 20.54 15.03 -19.88
C THR A 96 19.11 15.33 -19.48
N PRO A 97 18.84 15.90 -18.29
CA PRO A 97 17.49 16.22 -17.84
C PRO A 97 16.90 17.39 -18.62
N HIS A 98 15.56 17.47 -18.69
CA HIS A 98 14.91 18.68 -19.16
C HIS A 98 15.26 19.88 -18.26
N GLN A 99 15.37 21.08 -18.83
CA GLN A 99 15.83 22.26 -18.11
C GLN A 99 15.02 22.58 -16.84
N LEU A 100 13.71 22.42 -16.89
CA LEU A 100 12.84 22.63 -15.72
C LEU A 100 13.09 21.58 -14.63
N VAL A 101 13.30 20.33 -15.02
CA VAL A 101 13.64 19.25 -14.07
C VAL A 101 15.00 19.49 -13.44
N LYS A 102 15.98 19.91 -14.27
CA LYS A 102 17.31 20.29 -13.76
C LYS A 102 17.20 21.39 -12.71
N LYS A 103 16.39 22.43 -12.97
CA LYS A 103 16.18 23.50 -12.01
C LYS A 103 15.61 22.99 -10.68
N VAL A 104 14.61 22.09 -10.72
CA VAL A 104 14.06 21.48 -9.49
C VAL A 104 15.14 20.75 -8.70
N TYR A 105 16.03 20.03 -9.37
CA TYR A 105 17.11 19.29 -8.70
C TYR A 105 18.23 20.23 -8.19
N ASP A 106 18.53 21.32 -8.89
CA ASP A 106 19.45 22.36 -8.41
C ASP A 106 18.89 23.03 -7.14
N ASP A 107 17.59 23.35 -7.12
CA ASP A 107 16.90 23.91 -5.96
C ASP A 107 16.90 22.92 -4.77
N ARG A 108 16.64 21.63 -5.03
CA ARG A 108 16.74 20.57 -4.00
C ARG A 108 18.16 20.42 -3.44
N ALA A 109 19.18 20.54 -4.27
CA ALA A 109 20.56 20.53 -3.81
C ALA A 109 20.84 21.73 -2.85
N ALA A 110 20.29 22.90 -3.16
CA ALA A 110 20.37 24.07 -2.28
C ALA A 110 19.59 23.84 -0.96
N MET A 111 18.39 23.26 -1.01
CA MET A 111 17.63 22.85 0.18
C MET A 111 18.40 21.83 1.04
N GLY A 112 19.05 20.85 0.40
CA GLY A 112 19.87 19.86 1.09
C GLY A 112 21.05 20.43 1.86
N ARG A 113 21.65 21.50 1.33
CA ARG A 113 22.74 22.24 2.01
C ARG A 113 22.25 23.21 3.09
N GLY A 114 20.95 23.59 3.04
CA GLY A 114 20.35 24.60 3.92
C GLY A 114 20.44 26.03 3.37
N ASP A 115 20.72 26.19 2.06
CA ASP A 115 20.83 27.49 1.40
C ASP A 115 19.44 28.10 1.09
N MET A 116 18.39 27.26 1.12
CA MET A 116 17.00 27.68 0.96
C MET A 116 16.04 26.77 1.75
N PRO A 117 14.82 27.26 2.07
CA PRO A 117 13.81 26.46 2.77
C PRO A 117 13.44 25.20 1.99
N VAL A 118 13.19 24.12 2.72
CA VAL A 118 12.73 22.84 2.15
C VAL A 118 11.29 22.98 1.68
N ASP A 119 11.02 22.62 0.43
CA ASP A 119 9.67 22.52 -0.11
C ASP A 119 9.04 21.14 0.13
N TRP A 120 7.76 21.00 -0.22
CA TRP A 120 7.01 19.77 -0.07
C TRP A 120 7.66 18.60 -0.83
N GLY A 121 8.03 18.82 -2.10
CA GLY A 121 8.62 17.78 -2.95
C GLY A 121 9.96 17.27 -2.41
N MET A 122 10.77 18.16 -1.85
CA MET A 122 12.02 17.77 -1.19
C MET A 122 11.76 17.04 0.13
N GLY A 123 10.78 17.46 0.93
CA GLY A 123 10.38 16.77 2.15
C GLY A 123 9.96 15.34 1.89
N GLU A 124 9.10 15.13 0.90
CA GLU A 124 8.65 13.81 0.45
C GLU A 124 9.83 12.94 -0.05
N HIS A 125 10.68 13.48 -0.91
CA HIS A 125 11.85 12.75 -1.43
C HIS A 125 12.80 12.32 -0.31
N MET A 126 13.01 13.18 0.66
CA MET A 126 13.89 12.88 1.80
C MET A 126 13.29 11.81 2.71
N ALA A 127 11.96 11.79 2.88
CA ALA A 127 11.28 10.70 3.59
C ALA A 127 11.51 9.36 2.87
N PHE A 128 11.27 9.30 1.56
CA PHE A 128 11.54 8.09 0.77
C PHE A 128 13.01 7.67 0.83
N ALA A 129 13.94 8.63 0.66
CA ALA A 129 15.37 8.35 0.72
C ALA A 129 15.80 7.78 2.09
N SER A 130 15.26 8.33 3.18
CA SER A 130 15.56 7.84 4.52
C SER A 130 15.02 6.43 4.77
N LEU A 131 13.82 6.14 4.29
CA LEU A 131 13.21 4.81 4.39
C LEU A 131 14.03 3.76 3.64
N VAL A 132 14.32 3.99 2.36
CA VAL A 132 15.07 2.99 1.57
C VAL A 132 16.51 2.81 2.07
N ALA A 133 17.15 3.87 2.54
CA ALA A 133 18.46 3.80 3.15
C ALA A 133 18.45 3.03 4.50
N SER A 134 17.33 3.05 5.21
CA SER A 134 17.11 2.32 6.46
C SER A 134 16.60 0.89 6.25
N GLY A 135 16.47 0.43 5.01
CA GLY A 135 16.06 -0.94 4.69
C GLY A 135 14.56 -1.15 4.52
N TYR A 136 13.76 -0.07 4.45
CA TYR A 136 12.32 -0.15 4.20
C TYR A 136 12.03 0.13 2.72
N PRO A 137 11.47 -0.84 1.98
CA PRO A 137 11.07 -0.63 0.60
C PRO A 137 9.95 0.43 0.49
N VAL A 138 9.96 1.16 -0.63
CA VAL A 138 8.88 2.10 -0.97
C VAL A 138 8.33 1.73 -2.33
N ARG A 139 7.02 1.57 -2.42
CA ARG A 139 6.29 1.33 -3.67
C ARG A 139 5.24 2.41 -3.86
N LEU A 140 5.42 3.21 -4.90
CA LEU A 140 4.54 4.31 -5.28
C LEU A 140 3.91 3.99 -6.63
N SER A 141 2.60 3.99 -6.70
CA SER A 141 1.83 3.66 -7.90
C SER A 141 0.67 4.63 -8.09
N GLY A 142 0.42 5.06 -9.31
CA GLY A 142 -0.63 5.99 -9.68
C GLY A 142 -0.49 6.42 -11.12
N GLU A 143 -1.45 7.19 -11.66
CA GLU A 143 -1.49 7.54 -13.08
C GLU A 143 -0.30 8.39 -13.54
N ASP A 144 0.15 9.33 -12.72
CA ASP A 144 1.25 10.26 -13.04
C ASP A 144 2.13 10.51 -11.80
N CYS A 145 2.32 9.46 -11.00
CA CYS A 145 3.03 9.56 -9.74
C CYS A 145 4.54 9.74 -9.92
N GLY A 146 5.11 9.37 -11.05
CA GLY A 146 6.52 9.59 -11.35
C GLY A 146 6.88 11.07 -11.43
N ARG A 147 6.04 11.89 -12.04
CA ARG A 147 6.16 13.35 -12.07
C ARG A 147 5.54 14.01 -10.84
N GLY A 148 4.44 13.44 -10.36
CA GLY A 148 3.50 14.03 -9.42
C GLY A 148 2.56 15.03 -10.08
N THR A 149 1.28 14.98 -9.70
CA THR A 149 0.20 15.80 -10.30
C THR A 149 0.55 17.30 -10.39
N PHE A 150 1.17 17.84 -9.36
CA PHE A 150 1.57 19.26 -9.30
C PHE A 150 2.99 19.52 -9.80
N THR A 151 3.59 18.59 -10.53
CA THR A 151 4.96 18.71 -11.05
C THR A 151 6.00 18.87 -9.90
N HIS A 152 5.67 18.37 -8.73
CA HIS A 152 6.42 18.54 -7.50
C HIS A 152 7.41 17.43 -7.22
N ARG A 153 7.20 16.24 -7.81
CA ARG A 153 7.99 15.06 -7.46
C ARG A 153 9.16 14.82 -8.41
N HIS A 154 8.94 14.60 -9.67
CA HIS A 154 9.97 14.21 -10.65
C HIS A 154 10.89 13.09 -10.12
N ALA A 155 10.28 12.00 -9.62
CA ALA A 155 11.04 10.84 -9.14
C ALA A 155 11.78 10.12 -10.25
N VAL A 156 11.30 10.24 -11.49
CA VAL A 156 11.91 9.67 -12.70
C VAL A 156 12.43 10.80 -13.57
N ILE A 157 13.72 10.78 -13.84
CA ILE A 157 14.38 11.71 -14.76
C ILE A 157 14.50 11.05 -16.13
N HIS A 158 13.96 11.70 -17.13
CA HIS A 158 14.04 11.25 -18.52
C HIS A 158 15.19 11.93 -19.26
N ASP A 159 16.09 11.17 -19.82
CA ASP A 159 17.15 11.69 -20.68
C ASP A 159 16.55 12.31 -21.95
N GLN A 160 16.83 13.60 -22.17
CA GLN A 160 16.33 14.30 -23.35
C GLN A 160 17.00 13.89 -24.66
N LYS A 161 18.08 13.12 -24.57
CA LYS A 161 18.81 12.56 -25.73
C LYS A 161 18.47 11.10 -26.01
N ARG A 162 17.50 10.53 -25.27
CA ARG A 162 17.10 9.13 -25.44
C ARG A 162 16.55 8.89 -26.86
N GLU A 163 16.88 7.73 -27.42
CA GLU A 163 16.41 7.34 -28.76
C GLU A 163 14.96 6.85 -28.76
N LYS A 164 14.51 6.28 -27.63
CA LYS A 164 13.16 5.74 -27.46
C LYS A 164 12.57 6.20 -26.13
N TRP A 165 11.24 6.28 -26.07
CA TRP A 165 10.51 6.76 -24.89
C TRP A 165 10.67 5.84 -23.66
N ASP A 166 10.88 4.54 -23.87
CA ASP A 166 10.97 3.49 -22.86
C ASP A 166 12.39 3.23 -22.33
N ILE A 167 13.38 3.97 -22.81
CA ILE A 167 14.79 3.88 -22.36
C ILE A 167 15.29 5.25 -21.89
N GLY A 168 16.44 5.28 -21.25
CA GLY A 168 17.09 6.52 -20.84
C GLY A 168 16.34 7.20 -19.68
N THR A 169 16.00 6.44 -18.65
CA THR A 169 15.47 6.95 -17.40
C THR A 169 16.47 6.77 -16.27
N TYR A 170 16.46 7.70 -15.32
CA TYR A 170 17.23 7.63 -14.10
C TYR A 170 16.32 7.94 -12.90
N VAL A 171 16.39 7.10 -11.88
CA VAL A 171 15.60 7.24 -10.66
C VAL A 171 16.57 7.47 -9.49
N PRO A 172 16.76 8.71 -9.02
CA PRO A 172 17.72 9.02 -7.95
C PRO A 172 17.49 8.21 -6.67
N LEU A 173 16.22 7.99 -6.30
CA LEU A 173 15.83 7.23 -5.12
C LEU A 173 16.21 5.74 -5.16
N GLN A 174 16.61 5.22 -6.32
CA GLN A 174 17.19 3.87 -6.45
C GLN A 174 18.71 3.84 -6.25
N ASN A 175 19.32 5.01 -5.96
CA ASN A 175 20.78 5.17 -5.93
C ASN A 175 21.26 5.96 -4.70
N VAL A 176 20.58 5.86 -3.55
CA VAL A 176 20.93 6.59 -2.33
C VAL A 176 21.95 5.87 -1.45
N ALA A 177 22.05 4.52 -1.58
CA ALA A 177 23.04 3.69 -0.89
C ALA A 177 23.22 2.34 -1.61
N ASP A 178 24.40 1.73 -1.48
CA ASP A 178 24.73 0.47 -2.18
C ASP A 178 23.84 -0.71 -1.76
N ASN A 179 23.42 -0.76 -0.50
CA ASN A 179 22.60 -1.84 0.08
C ASN A 179 21.22 -1.35 0.51
N GLN A 180 20.67 -0.36 -0.18
CA GLN A 180 19.35 0.16 0.13
C GLN A 180 18.23 -0.83 -0.21
N ALA A 181 17.08 -0.63 0.43
CA ALA A 181 15.84 -1.28 0.02
C ALA A 181 15.32 -0.74 -1.33
N PRO A 182 14.50 -1.50 -2.05
CA PRO A 182 13.95 -1.07 -3.33
C PRO A 182 13.08 0.20 -3.21
N PHE A 183 13.25 1.10 -4.18
CA PHE A 183 12.28 2.16 -4.49
C PHE A 183 11.63 1.83 -5.82
N VAL A 184 10.32 1.68 -5.84
CA VAL A 184 9.54 1.36 -7.05
C VAL A 184 8.56 2.49 -7.29
N VAL A 185 8.55 3.05 -8.49
CA VAL A 185 7.59 4.06 -8.93
C VAL A 185 6.99 3.61 -10.26
N ILE A 186 5.65 3.61 -10.34
CA ILE A 186 4.91 3.08 -11.48
C ILE A 186 3.83 4.06 -11.89
N ASP A 187 3.96 4.66 -13.07
CA ASP A 187 2.86 5.37 -13.71
C ASP A 187 1.87 4.34 -14.26
N SER A 188 0.74 4.20 -13.59
CA SER A 188 -0.26 3.19 -13.92
C SER A 188 -1.20 3.69 -15.02
N ILE A 189 -1.51 2.81 -15.98
CA ILE A 189 -2.52 3.03 -17.02
C ILE A 189 -3.85 2.35 -16.69
N LEU A 190 -3.96 1.75 -15.50
CA LEU A 190 -5.17 1.06 -15.06
C LEU A 190 -6.15 2.06 -14.44
N SER A 191 -7.43 1.68 -14.39
CA SER A 191 -8.43 2.44 -13.62
C SER A 191 -8.08 2.47 -12.13
N GLU A 192 -8.60 3.46 -11.42
CA GLU A 192 -8.40 3.61 -9.97
C GLU A 192 -8.80 2.36 -9.20
N GLU A 193 -9.91 1.72 -9.58
CA GLU A 193 -10.35 0.46 -8.97
C GLU A 193 -9.32 -0.65 -9.13
N ALA A 194 -8.79 -0.81 -10.34
CA ALA A 194 -7.84 -1.86 -10.64
C ALA A 194 -6.49 -1.66 -9.95
N VAL A 195 -5.94 -0.45 -10.00
CA VAL A 195 -4.65 -0.16 -9.38
C VAL A 195 -4.74 -0.17 -7.85
N LEU A 196 -5.78 0.45 -7.28
CA LEU A 196 -5.96 0.45 -5.81
C LEU A 196 -6.23 -0.96 -5.28
N GLY A 197 -7.02 -1.76 -5.99
CA GLY A 197 -7.24 -3.17 -5.64
C GLY A 197 -5.96 -4.00 -5.65
N PHE A 198 -5.08 -3.78 -6.63
CA PHE A 198 -3.78 -4.42 -6.69
C PHE A 198 -2.89 -4.00 -5.51
N GLU A 199 -2.77 -2.69 -5.26
CA GLU A 199 -1.91 -2.17 -4.20
C GLU A 199 -2.42 -2.55 -2.79
N TYR A 200 -3.74 -2.64 -2.60
CA TYR A 200 -4.32 -3.22 -1.38
C TYR A 200 -3.86 -4.66 -1.17
N GLY A 201 -3.93 -5.49 -2.21
CA GLY A 201 -3.45 -6.86 -2.16
C GLY A 201 -1.96 -6.97 -1.87
N TYR A 202 -1.14 -6.10 -2.48
CA TYR A 202 0.29 -6.02 -2.24
C TYR A 202 0.58 -5.65 -0.77
N ALA A 203 0.00 -4.57 -0.28
CA ALA A 203 0.18 -4.08 1.09
C ALA A 203 -0.30 -5.08 2.15
N SER A 204 -1.33 -5.87 1.86
CA SER A 204 -1.79 -6.96 2.76
C SER A 204 -0.74 -8.05 2.97
N ASN A 205 0.16 -8.24 2.02
CA ASN A 205 1.16 -9.31 2.02
C ASN A 205 2.58 -8.84 2.32
N ASP A 206 2.80 -7.53 2.44
CA ASP A 206 4.12 -6.97 2.75
C ASP A 206 4.01 -5.79 3.73
N PRO A 207 4.00 -6.07 5.04
CA PRO A 207 3.90 -5.04 6.08
C PRO A 207 5.14 -4.17 6.22
N ASN A 208 6.27 -4.57 5.65
CA ASN A 208 7.53 -3.83 5.75
C ASN A 208 7.75 -2.84 4.61
N THR A 209 6.93 -2.89 3.57
CA THR A 209 6.96 -1.94 2.46
C THR A 209 5.99 -0.80 2.69
N LEU A 210 6.43 0.43 2.52
CA LEU A 210 5.54 1.59 2.38
C LEU A 210 4.89 1.50 1.00
N VAL A 211 3.64 1.05 0.96
CA VAL A 211 2.86 0.94 -0.27
C VAL A 211 1.96 2.15 -0.40
N ILE A 212 2.12 2.89 -1.49
CA ILE A 212 1.39 4.13 -1.76
C ILE A 212 0.63 3.99 -3.08
N TRP A 213 -0.65 4.25 -3.05
CA TRP A 213 -1.41 4.60 -4.24
C TRP A 213 -1.69 6.10 -4.26
N GLU A 214 -1.32 6.76 -5.36
CA GLU A 214 -1.62 8.18 -5.57
C GLU A 214 -2.69 8.33 -6.65
N ALA A 215 -3.81 8.95 -6.30
CA ALA A 215 -4.79 9.37 -7.27
C ALA A 215 -4.24 10.50 -8.15
N GLN A 216 -4.65 10.59 -9.42
CA GLN A 216 -4.28 11.74 -10.27
C GLN A 216 -4.74 13.05 -9.64
N PHE A 217 -5.99 13.11 -9.18
CA PHE A 217 -6.52 14.05 -8.20
C PHE A 217 -7.33 13.26 -7.18
N GLY A 218 -7.42 13.74 -5.95
CA GLY A 218 -8.13 13.04 -4.89
C GLY A 218 -9.60 12.76 -5.20
N ASP A 219 -10.23 13.62 -6.00
CA ASP A 219 -11.59 13.41 -6.50
C ASP A 219 -11.78 12.07 -7.23
N PHE A 220 -10.78 11.61 -7.96
CA PHE A 220 -10.86 10.37 -8.73
C PHE A 220 -10.80 9.10 -7.87
N ALA A 221 -10.54 9.22 -6.57
CA ALA A 221 -10.68 8.08 -5.66
C ALA A 221 -12.10 7.47 -5.69
N ASN A 222 -13.11 8.22 -6.16
CA ASN A 222 -14.46 7.71 -6.35
C ASN A 222 -14.54 6.57 -7.36
N GLY A 223 -13.62 6.49 -8.33
CA GLY A 223 -13.51 5.37 -9.26
C GLY A 223 -13.10 4.05 -8.61
N ALA A 224 -12.56 4.11 -7.38
CA ALA A 224 -12.18 2.96 -6.56
C ALA A 224 -13.01 2.85 -5.27
N GLN A 225 -14.17 3.47 -5.20
CA GLN A 225 -14.97 3.55 -3.97
C GLN A 225 -15.30 2.18 -3.38
N VAL A 226 -15.57 1.19 -4.22
CA VAL A 226 -15.86 -0.18 -3.77
C VAL A 226 -14.66 -0.80 -3.05
N VAL A 227 -13.44 -0.54 -3.51
CA VAL A 227 -12.21 -1.02 -2.84
C VAL A 227 -12.03 -0.31 -1.50
N ILE A 228 -12.30 0.99 -1.45
CA ILE A 228 -12.22 1.78 -0.21
C ILE A 228 -13.23 1.26 0.81
N ASP A 229 -14.51 1.11 0.44
CA ASP A 229 -15.59 0.73 1.36
C ASP A 229 -15.51 -0.73 1.80
N GLN A 230 -15.25 -1.63 0.86
CA GLN A 230 -15.39 -3.08 1.09
C GLN A 230 -14.10 -3.77 1.54
N PHE A 231 -12.95 -3.16 1.30
CA PHE A 231 -11.65 -3.76 1.61
C PHE A 231 -10.86 -2.89 2.59
N ILE A 232 -10.56 -1.64 2.25
CA ILE A 232 -9.69 -0.78 3.09
C ILE A 232 -10.39 -0.46 4.41
N ALA A 233 -11.60 0.08 4.37
CA ALA A 233 -12.33 0.51 5.55
C ALA A 233 -12.81 -0.65 6.44
N SER A 234 -13.06 -1.83 5.88
CA SER A 234 -13.77 -2.92 6.55
C SER A 234 -13.04 -4.27 6.58
N GLY A 235 -11.87 -4.38 5.95
CA GLY A 235 -11.14 -5.65 5.83
C GLY A 235 -10.72 -6.24 7.18
N GLU A 236 -10.35 -5.40 8.14
CA GLU A 236 -9.98 -5.86 9.48
C GLU A 236 -11.17 -6.47 10.21
N VAL A 237 -12.32 -5.80 10.20
CA VAL A 237 -13.54 -6.31 10.88
C VAL A 237 -14.10 -7.55 10.19
N LYS A 238 -14.09 -7.57 8.85
CA LYS A 238 -14.63 -8.72 8.09
C LYS A 238 -13.76 -9.97 8.18
N TRP A 239 -12.45 -9.80 8.12
CA TRP A 239 -11.52 -10.91 7.86
C TRP A 239 -10.33 -10.96 8.81
N GLY A 240 -10.24 -10.05 9.78
CA GLY A 240 -9.06 -9.89 10.63
C GLY A 240 -7.82 -9.50 9.82
N ARG A 241 -7.99 -8.85 8.66
CA ARG A 241 -6.90 -8.54 7.74
C ARG A 241 -6.50 -7.08 7.86
N VAL A 242 -5.38 -6.86 8.46
CA VAL A 242 -4.74 -5.53 8.57
C VAL A 242 -4.07 -5.18 7.25
N ASN A 243 -3.97 -3.88 6.94
CA ASN A 243 -3.36 -3.36 5.73
C ASN A 243 -2.63 -2.05 6.01
N GLY A 244 -1.45 -1.87 5.45
CA GLY A 244 -0.62 -0.68 5.62
C GLY A 244 -0.64 0.27 4.42
N ILE A 245 -1.62 0.15 3.52
CA ILE A 245 -1.68 1.01 2.32
C ILE A 245 -1.86 2.48 2.70
N THR A 246 -1.14 3.34 1.99
CA THR A 246 -1.28 4.79 2.06
C THR A 246 -1.93 5.30 0.77
N LEU A 247 -2.95 6.13 0.91
CA LEU A 247 -3.59 6.82 -0.21
C LEU A 247 -3.11 8.27 -0.22
N MET A 248 -2.48 8.70 -1.31
CA MET A 248 -2.19 10.11 -1.57
C MET A 248 -3.27 10.69 -2.47
N LEU A 249 -3.91 11.76 -2.00
CA LEU A 249 -5.06 12.37 -2.64
C LEU A 249 -4.79 13.85 -2.95
N PRO A 250 -3.97 14.15 -3.98
CA PRO A 250 -3.62 15.51 -4.35
C PRO A 250 -4.88 16.34 -4.64
N HIS A 251 -5.00 17.52 -4.05
CA HIS A 251 -6.14 18.40 -4.26
C HIS A 251 -5.81 19.85 -3.92
N GLY A 252 -6.63 20.77 -4.44
CA GLY A 252 -6.55 22.19 -4.13
C GLY A 252 -7.72 22.93 -4.75
N TYR A 253 -8.31 23.86 -4.01
CA TYR A 253 -9.47 24.64 -4.51
C TYR A 253 -9.14 25.55 -5.70
N GLU A 254 -7.88 25.68 -6.07
CA GLU A 254 -7.42 26.30 -7.31
C GLU A 254 -7.51 25.38 -8.53
N GLY A 255 -7.98 24.15 -8.34
CA GLY A 255 -8.13 23.16 -9.41
C GLY A 255 -9.04 23.65 -10.52
N GLN A 256 -8.76 23.21 -11.77
CA GLN A 256 -9.39 23.73 -12.97
C GLN A 256 -10.64 22.94 -13.40
N GLY A 257 -11.33 22.33 -12.47
CA GLY A 257 -12.53 21.57 -12.78
C GLY A 257 -13.19 21.00 -11.52
N PRO A 258 -14.41 20.46 -11.66
CA PRO A 258 -15.16 19.93 -10.52
C PRO A 258 -14.49 18.70 -9.88
N GLU A 259 -13.71 17.92 -10.65
CA GLU A 259 -12.99 16.73 -10.18
C GLU A 259 -11.51 17.00 -9.90
N HIS A 260 -11.10 18.28 -9.77
CA HIS A 260 -9.68 18.66 -9.61
C HIS A 260 -9.43 19.49 -8.35
N SER A 261 -10.42 19.62 -7.50
CA SER A 261 -10.37 20.58 -6.38
C SER A 261 -10.53 19.98 -5.00
N SER A 262 -11.02 18.75 -4.87
CA SER A 262 -11.32 18.12 -3.60
C SER A 262 -10.74 16.71 -3.52
N ALA A 263 -10.31 16.30 -2.32
CA ALA A 263 -10.01 14.90 -2.02
C ALA A 263 -11.22 14.18 -1.40
N ARG A 264 -12.35 14.84 -1.26
CA ARG A 264 -13.57 14.32 -0.64
C ARG A 264 -13.30 13.74 0.73
N LEU A 265 -12.58 14.49 1.55
CA LEU A 265 -12.15 14.09 2.91
C LEU A 265 -13.34 13.65 3.76
N GLU A 266 -14.50 14.26 3.58
CA GLU A 266 -15.75 13.92 4.27
C GLU A 266 -16.17 12.45 4.07
N ARG A 267 -15.88 11.84 2.93
CA ARG A 267 -16.16 10.43 2.67
C ARG A 267 -15.25 9.51 3.49
N PHE A 268 -13.97 9.83 3.55
CA PHE A 268 -13.01 9.08 4.37
C PHE A 268 -13.30 9.26 5.84
N MET A 269 -13.61 10.50 6.29
CA MET A 269 -13.98 10.77 7.68
C MET A 269 -15.24 10.01 8.09
N GLN A 270 -16.22 9.86 7.20
CA GLN A 270 -17.44 9.09 7.45
C GLN A 270 -17.15 7.58 7.61
N LEU A 271 -16.13 7.06 6.90
CA LEU A 271 -15.73 5.66 6.99
C LEU A 271 -14.78 5.36 8.14
N ALA A 272 -14.16 6.40 8.73
CA ALA A 272 -13.22 6.24 9.82
C ALA A 272 -13.95 5.89 11.13
N ALA A 273 -13.63 4.71 11.66
CA ALA A 273 -14.19 4.19 12.90
C ALA A 273 -13.20 3.21 13.56
N ASP A 274 -13.15 3.21 14.88
CA ASP A 274 -12.35 2.26 15.67
C ASP A 274 -10.88 2.12 15.19
N THR A 275 -10.29 3.23 14.75
CA THR A 275 -8.89 3.29 14.25
C THR A 275 -8.60 2.51 12.96
N ASN A 276 -9.63 2.18 12.18
CA ASN A 276 -9.47 1.46 10.90
C ASN A 276 -8.70 2.23 9.83
N MET A 277 -8.62 3.55 9.94
CA MET A 277 -7.81 4.41 9.07
C MET A 277 -7.41 5.70 9.77
N GLN A 278 -6.32 6.31 9.31
CA GLN A 278 -5.85 7.62 9.75
C GLN A 278 -5.96 8.60 8.59
N ILE A 279 -6.64 9.72 8.82
CA ILE A 279 -6.82 10.77 7.81
C ILE A 279 -5.95 11.94 8.22
N VAL A 280 -4.96 12.27 7.40
CA VAL A 280 -3.99 13.31 7.69
C VAL A 280 -3.92 14.32 6.56
N GLN A 281 -3.62 15.58 6.91
CA GLN A 281 -3.37 16.64 5.94
C GLN A 281 -2.11 17.40 6.35
N PRO A 282 -0.94 16.93 5.93
CA PRO A 282 0.31 17.65 6.18
C PRO A 282 0.28 19.01 5.48
N THR A 283 0.66 20.08 6.18
CA THR A 283 0.63 21.45 5.63
C THR A 283 2.02 22.04 5.47
N THR A 284 3.07 21.35 5.93
CA THR A 284 4.46 21.77 5.81
C THR A 284 5.34 20.66 5.28
N ALA A 285 6.50 21.01 4.73
CA ALA A 285 7.50 20.05 4.27
C ALA A 285 7.99 19.11 5.40
N SER A 286 8.08 19.60 6.63
CA SER A 286 8.44 18.75 7.77
C SER A 286 7.33 17.76 8.12
N GLN A 287 6.07 18.15 8.02
CA GLN A 287 4.97 17.24 8.31
C GLN A 287 4.84 16.11 7.27
N ILE A 288 5.10 16.39 5.98
CA ILE A 288 5.10 15.30 4.99
C ILE A 288 6.32 14.39 5.14
N PHE A 289 7.45 14.92 5.62
CA PHE A 289 8.63 14.11 5.93
C PHE A 289 8.34 13.13 7.08
N HIS A 290 7.71 13.60 8.17
CA HIS A 290 7.39 12.81 9.37
C HIS A 290 6.15 11.95 9.20
#